data_f0727c16514adab737e68e04cde46ab4
#
_entry.id   f0727c16514adab737e68e04cde46ab4
#
_cell.length_a   1.000
_cell.length_b   1.000
_cell.length_c   1.000
_cell.angle_alpha   90.00
_cell.angle_beta   90.00
_cell.angle_gamma   90.00
#
_symmetry.space_group_name_H-M   'P 1'
#
loop_
_entity.id
_entity.type
_entity.pdbx_description
1 polymer ?
#
loop_
_entity_poly.entity_id
_entity_poly.type
_entity_poly.pdbx_seq_one_letter_code
_entity_poly.pdbx_strand_id
1 'polypeptide(L)'
;MVVESHNTPEDSSVVPQTAPKKKPVRGSHRVMTASGRVPNRLVFGRRITKNLDPGTSQTHFSPMIAPVVRALRKYHPEEDIQVLQRAFEVANRHHRGQKRKSGDPYITHPVAVTAILAEMGATGPVLAAGLLHDTVEDTDYTMEELTAEFGEEVAYLVDGVTKLDRMTYGERASIETIRKLVLSMSKDIRVLLIKLADRLHNARTWRFVAAASAARKAEETLKIYAPLAHRLGLNTIKWELEDLSFAAMSPDIYAEMVRMVGERTPKLEAFLEDARAKISERLTQMGVEAMVTGRPKHYYSIHQKMKTKGRSFDEINDILAVRIMVEEESECYTVLGHILSLWPSMTGRFKDYIKNPKNNNYQSLHLTVYGPGTLPLEVQ
;
A
#
# COMPACT_ATOMS: atom_id res chain seq x y z
N MET A 1 -10.96 65.43 -33.45
CA MET A 1 -11.99 66.33 -32.92
C MET A 1 -12.29 65.75 -31.53
N VAL A 2 -11.59 66.25 -30.40
CA VAL A 2 -11.94 67.47 -29.66
C VAL A 2 -13.38 67.32 -29.13
N VAL A 3 -13.70 67.23 -27.83
CA VAL A 3 -13.46 68.06 -26.62
C VAL A 3 -13.94 67.28 -25.44
N GLU A 4 -13.20 66.99 -24.34
CA GLU A 4 -13.11 67.70 -23.05
C GLU A 4 -14.40 68.27 -22.43
N SER A 5 -14.64 67.87 -21.14
CA SER A 5 -14.54 68.68 -19.92
C SER A 5 -15.28 68.07 -18.75
N HIS A 6 -14.60 67.84 -17.66
CA HIS A 6 -14.62 68.52 -16.34
C HIS A 6 -15.96 68.62 -15.62
N ASN A 7 -16.10 67.98 -14.39
CA ASN A 7 -16.01 68.67 -13.10
C ASN A 7 -16.32 67.72 -11.90
N THR A 8 -15.51 67.77 -10.89
CA THR A 8 -15.72 67.47 -9.46
C THR A 8 -16.22 68.78 -8.78
N PRO A 9 -16.54 68.85 -7.44
CA PRO A 9 -16.71 67.88 -6.34
C PRO A 9 -17.97 68.19 -5.44
N GLU A 10 -18.18 67.45 -4.36
CA GLU A 10 -18.50 67.85 -2.96
C GLU A 10 -19.09 66.72 -2.13
N ASP A 11 -18.37 66.28 -1.19
CA ASP A 11 -18.38 66.29 0.27
C ASP A 11 -19.75 66.24 0.97
N SER A 12 -20.00 65.16 1.74
CA SER A 12 -20.66 65.22 3.05
C SER A 12 -20.56 63.90 3.81
N SER A 13 -19.89 64.02 4.91
CA SER A 13 -19.72 63.11 6.03
C SER A 13 -21.03 62.55 6.64
N VAL A 14 -21.10 61.23 6.85
CA VAL A 14 -21.89 60.63 7.95
C VAL A 14 -21.14 59.41 8.50
N VAL A 15 -20.86 59.44 9.82
CA VAL A 15 -20.16 58.42 10.61
C VAL A 15 -21.10 57.26 10.97
N PRO A 16 -20.64 56.02 11.02
CA PRO A 16 -21.49 54.82 11.18
C PRO A 16 -21.69 54.38 12.61
N GLN A 17 -22.86 53.82 12.85
CA GLN A 17 -23.22 53.07 14.08
C GLN A 17 -22.59 51.69 14.11
N THR A 18 -22.09 51.32 15.29
CA THR A 18 -21.46 50.06 15.65
C THR A 18 -22.44 48.89 15.66
N ALA A 19 -22.09 47.77 15.01
CA ALA A 19 -22.74 46.47 15.13
C ALA A 19 -21.76 45.43 15.79
N PRO A 20 -22.27 44.36 16.45
CA PRO A 20 -21.55 43.66 17.49
C PRO A 20 -20.53 42.63 16.96
N LYS A 21 -19.44 42.49 17.71
CA LYS A 21 -18.33 41.55 17.47
C LYS A 21 -18.79 40.09 17.52
N LYS A 22 -18.77 39.38 16.41
CA LYS A 22 -18.79 37.90 16.37
C LYS A 22 -17.38 37.36 16.63
N LYS A 23 -17.27 36.43 17.58
CA LYS A 23 -16.03 35.70 17.89
C LYS A 23 -15.56 34.88 16.70
N PRO A 24 -14.22 34.78 16.43
CA PRO A 24 -13.74 33.96 15.34
C PRO A 24 -13.81 32.46 15.71
N VAL A 25 -14.48 31.69 14.85
CA VAL A 25 -14.36 30.24 14.80
C VAL A 25 -12.96 29.91 14.34
N ARG A 26 -12.18 29.22 15.17
CA ARG A 26 -10.85 28.69 14.83
C ARG A 26 -10.99 27.59 13.79
N GLY A 27 -10.97 27.92 12.53
CA GLY A 27 -10.65 27.02 11.44
C GLY A 27 -9.14 26.87 11.36
N SER A 28 -8.59 25.73 11.74
CA SER A 28 -7.17 25.42 11.57
C SER A 28 -6.87 25.13 10.10
N HIS A 29 -6.71 26.16 9.30
CA HIS A 29 -6.01 26.04 8.03
C HIS A 29 -4.51 25.91 8.31
N ARG A 30 -4.02 24.71 8.36
CA ARG A 30 -2.58 24.44 8.33
C ARG A 30 -2.12 24.63 6.87
N VAL A 31 -1.52 25.78 6.63
CA VAL A 31 -0.75 26.06 5.41
C VAL A 31 0.38 25.04 5.34
N MET A 32 0.38 24.18 4.32
CA MET A 32 1.48 23.26 4.04
C MET A 32 2.63 24.07 3.44
N THR A 33 3.71 24.19 4.21
CA THR A 33 4.99 24.65 3.68
C THR A 33 5.54 23.63 2.69
N ALA A 34 6.09 24.11 1.58
CA ALA A 34 6.71 23.34 0.51
C ALA A 34 8.04 22.70 1.00
N SER A 35 7.94 21.65 1.77
CA SER A 35 9.01 20.69 2.01
C SER A 35 8.42 19.31 1.69
N GLY A 36 8.94 18.66 0.61
CA GLY A 36 8.44 17.42 0.03
C GLY A 36 8.23 16.26 1.01
N ARG A 37 7.20 16.33 1.82
CA ARG A 37 6.76 15.26 2.72
C ARG A 37 5.61 14.51 2.08
N VAL A 38 5.89 13.29 1.69
CA VAL A 38 4.88 12.28 1.38
C VAL A 38 3.82 12.27 2.50
N PRO A 39 2.52 12.41 2.19
CA PRO A 39 1.48 12.34 3.22
C PRO A 39 1.51 10.97 3.87
N ASN A 40 1.95 10.91 5.11
CA ASN A 40 2.05 9.72 5.94
C ASN A 40 0.65 9.42 6.51
N ARG A 41 -0.21 8.76 5.77
CA ARG A 41 -1.50 8.26 6.27
C ARG A 41 -1.57 6.73 6.31
N LEU A 42 -0.47 6.14 6.79
CA LEU A 42 -0.48 4.89 7.53
C LEU A 42 0.31 5.15 8.81
N VAL A 43 -0.33 5.87 9.73
CA VAL A 43 0.20 6.11 11.07
C VAL A 43 0.03 4.82 11.86
N PHE A 44 1.08 4.03 11.96
CA PHE A 44 1.32 3.23 13.14
C PHE A 44 1.63 4.20 14.29
N GLY A 45 0.59 4.63 15.01
CA GLY A 45 0.74 5.60 16.08
C GLY A 45 -0.58 6.15 16.59
N ARG A 46 -1.61 5.33 16.76
CA ARG A 46 -2.67 5.60 17.73
C ARG A 46 -2.25 4.98 19.05
N ARG A 47 -2.06 5.83 20.09
CA ARG A 47 -2.02 5.39 21.48
C ARG A 47 -3.20 4.46 21.73
N ILE A 48 -2.93 3.16 21.84
CA ILE A 48 -3.91 2.19 22.33
C ILE A 48 -3.84 2.24 23.85
N THR A 49 -4.66 3.10 24.42
CA THR A 49 -5.05 2.96 25.83
C THR A 49 -6.53 2.60 25.86
N LYS A 50 -6.80 1.46 26.52
CA LYS A 50 -8.11 0.94 26.99
C LYS A 50 -8.91 0.08 26.00
N ASN A 51 -8.89 -1.18 26.23
CA ASN A 51 -9.81 -2.16 26.78
C ASN A 51 -9.29 -3.56 26.43
N LEU A 52 -8.59 -4.16 27.39
CA LEU A 52 -8.31 -5.59 27.39
C LEU A 52 -9.45 -6.26 28.16
N ASP A 53 -10.23 -7.07 27.47
CA ASP A 53 -11.20 -7.96 28.09
C ASP A 53 -10.47 -9.00 28.97
N PRO A 54 -10.83 -9.18 30.26
CA PRO A 54 -10.20 -10.16 31.12
C PRO A 54 -10.89 -11.52 30.96
N GLY A 55 -10.46 -12.34 29.99
CA GLY A 55 -11.12 -13.64 29.81
C GLY A 55 -10.43 -14.70 28.98
N THR A 56 -9.20 -14.46 28.50
CA THR A 56 -8.43 -15.50 27.79
C THR A 56 -7.06 -15.67 28.42
N SER A 57 -6.63 -16.92 28.57
CA SER A 57 -5.32 -17.32 29.07
C SER A 57 -4.21 -16.39 28.57
N GLN A 58 -3.66 -15.54 29.46
CA GLN A 58 -2.67 -14.51 29.10
C GLN A 58 -1.34 -15.19 28.79
N THR A 59 -1.12 -15.53 27.54
CA THR A 59 0.24 -15.66 27.02
C THR A 59 0.83 -14.25 26.95
N HIS A 60 1.72 -13.91 27.90
CA HIS A 60 2.44 -12.63 27.92
C HIS A 60 3.37 -12.54 26.71
N PHE A 61 2.99 -11.83 25.68
CA PHE A 61 3.89 -11.48 24.58
C PHE A 61 4.17 -9.97 24.56
N SER A 62 5.30 -9.60 23.94
CA SER A 62 5.68 -8.20 23.83
C SER A 62 4.62 -7.37 23.11
N PRO A 63 4.22 -6.20 23.62
CA PRO A 63 3.31 -5.29 22.93
C PRO A 63 3.77 -4.89 21.53
N MET A 64 5.08 -4.96 21.23
CA MET A 64 5.62 -4.64 19.91
C MET A 64 5.17 -5.62 18.83
N ILE A 65 4.99 -6.90 19.15
CA ILE A 65 4.51 -7.92 18.18
C ILE A 65 2.98 -8.07 18.18
N ALA A 66 2.24 -7.31 18.99
CA ALA A 66 0.79 -7.37 19.03
C ALA A 66 0.11 -7.20 17.64
N PRO A 67 0.58 -6.31 16.74
CA PRO A 67 0.06 -6.23 15.37
C PRO A 67 0.27 -7.53 14.58
N VAL A 68 1.45 -8.15 14.72
CA VAL A 68 1.78 -9.43 14.06
C VAL A 68 0.85 -10.54 14.54
N VAL A 69 0.71 -10.69 15.85
CA VAL A 69 -0.16 -11.71 16.47
C VAL A 69 -1.61 -11.52 16.03
N ARG A 70 -2.09 -10.27 15.97
CA ARG A 70 -3.46 -9.99 15.53
C ARG A 70 -3.69 -10.36 14.07
N ALA A 71 -2.74 -10.05 13.18
CA ALA A 71 -2.82 -10.42 11.78
C ALA A 71 -2.72 -11.94 11.60
N LEU A 72 -1.82 -12.61 12.32
CA LEU A 72 -1.69 -14.07 12.32
C LEU A 72 -3.00 -14.76 12.73
N ARG A 73 -3.61 -14.33 13.85
CA ARG A 73 -4.85 -14.91 14.35
C ARG A 73 -6.04 -14.77 13.40
N LYS A 74 -6.00 -13.80 12.49
CA LYS A 74 -7.04 -13.63 11.46
C LYS A 74 -7.03 -14.76 10.43
N TYR A 75 -5.85 -15.27 10.09
CA TYR A 75 -5.67 -16.28 9.03
C TYR A 75 -5.37 -17.67 9.61
N HIS A 76 -4.69 -17.72 10.75
CA HIS A 76 -4.22 -18.94 11.44
C HIS A 76 -4.53 -18.86 12.94
N PRO A 77 -5.81 -19.03 13.35
CA PRO A 77 -6.23 -18.83 14.74
C PRO A 77 -5.58 -19.79 15.74
N GLU A 78 -5.20 -20.99 15.28
CA GLU A 78 -4.61 -22.05 16.12
C GLU A 78 -3.07 -22.06 16.12
N GLU A 79 -2.42 -21.14 15.37
CA GLU A 79 -0.95 -21.12 15.27
C GLU A 79 -0.28 -20.77 16.60
N ASP A 80 0.83 -21.45 16.93
CA ASP A 80 1.59 -21.18 18.16
C ASP A 80 2.37 -19.87 18.08
N ILE A 81 2.02 -18.94 18.96
CA ILE A 81 2.67 -17.64 19.06
C ILE A 81 3.97 -17.66 19.86
N GLN A 82 4.30 -18.75 20.58
CA GLN A 82 5.50 -18.81 21.42
C GLN A 82 6.77 -18.76 20.58
N VAL A 83 6.75 -19.37 19.39
CA VAL A 83 7.87 -19.29 18.43
C VAL A 83 8.13 -17.84 18.01
N LEU A 84 7.08 -17.06 17.77
CA LEU A 84 7.19 -15.64 17.40
C LEU A 84 7.72 -14.79 18.56
N GLN A 85 7.26 -15.08 19.78
CA GLN A 85 7.75 -14.40 20.97
C GLN A 85 9.25 -14.65 21.15
N ARG A 86 9.71 -15.89 21.06
CA ARG A 86 11.14 -16.24 21.13
C ARG A 86 11.95 -15.57 20.02
N ALA A 87 11.48 -15.64 18.77
CA ALA A 87 12.15 -14.99 17.63
C ALA A 87 12.30 -13.49 17.84
N PHE A 88 11.26 -12.82 18.36
CA PHE A 88 11.32 -11.41 18.73
C PHE A 88 12.34 -11.15 19.85
N GLU A 89 12.38 -11.97 20.89
CA GLU A 89 13.31 -11.81 22.03
C GLU A 89 14.77 -11.95 21.57
N VAL A 90 15.06 -12.95 20.72
CA VAL A 90 16.38 -13.15 20.13
C VAL A 90 16.76 -11.96 19.26
N ALA A 91 15.92 -11.57 18.29
CA ALA A 91 16.18 -10.44 17.44
C ALA A 91 16.38 -9.13 18.23
N ASN A 92 15.53 -8.88 19.24
CA ASN A 92 15.62 -7.67 20.09
C ASN A 92 16.89 -7.66 20.96
N ARG A 93 17.33 -8.83 21.44
CA ARG A 93 18.56 -8.98 22.23
C ARG A 93 19.79 -8.69 21.38
N HIS A 94 19.90 -9.29 20.17
CA HIS A 94 21.07 -9.16 19.32
C HIS A 94 21.16 -7.79 18.63
N HIS A 95 20.03 -7.15 18.30
CA HIS A 95 20.00 -5.79 17.76
C HIS A 95 20.01 -4.69 18.86
N ARG A 96 20.25 -5.06 20.13
CA ARG A 96 20.25 -4.08 21.22
C ARG A 96 21.29 -2.97 20.99
N GLY A 97 20.84 -1.72 21.07
CA GLY A 97 21.68 -0.53 20.84
C GLY A 97 21.81 -0.11 19.37
N GLN A 98 21.47 -0.96 18.43
CA GLN A 98 21.45 -0.58 17.03
C GLN A 98 20.24 0.33 16.72
N LYS A 99 20.42 1.28 15.81
CA LYS A 99 19.40 2.25 15.40
C LYS A 99 19.26 2.30 13.88
N ARG A 100 18.04 2.49 13.43
CA ARG A 100 17.74 2.83 12.04
C ARG A 100 18.16 4.26 11.71
N LYS A 101 18.25 4.61 10.43
CA LYS A 101 18.50 6.01 9.99
C LYS A 101 17.42 6.99 10.44
N SER A 102 16.23 6.51 10.80
CA SER A 102 15.15 7.30 11.42
C SER A 102 15.43 7.68 12.88
N GLY A 103 16.41 7.02 13.53
CA GLY A 103 16.69 7.12 14.96
C GLY A 103 15.97 6.09 15.83
N ASP A 104 15.01 5.35 15.26
CA ASP A 104 14.26 4.30 15.96
C ASP A 104 15.16 3.10 16.29
N PRO A 105 14.86 2.30 17.35
CA PRO A 105 15.52 1.03 17.60
C PRO A 105 15.42 0.10 16.38
N TYR A 106 16.50 -0.64 16.06
CA TYR A 106 16.57 -1.48 14.87
C TYR A 106 15.45 -2.52 14.82
N ILE A 107 15.09 -3.11 15.97
CA ILE A 107 14.03 -4.13 16.10
C ILE A 107 12.68 -3.71 15.48
N THR A 108 12.43 -2.41 15.35
CA THR A 108 11.21 -1.90 14.70
C THR A 108 11.11 -2.33 13.24
N HIS A 109 12.26 -2.59 12.57
CA HIS A 109 12.30 -3.06 11.20
C HIS A 109 11.85 -4.52 11.05
N PRO A 110 12.48 -5.52 11.70
CA PRO A 110 12.03 -6.90 11.62
C PRO A 110 10.57 -7.07 12.04
N VAL A 111 10.13 -6.36 13.06
CA VAL A 111 8.71 -6.39 13.49
C VAL A 111 7.78 -5.87 12.38
N ALA A 112 8.14 -4.78 11.70
CA ALA A 112 7.33 -4.24 10.62
C ALA A 112 7.33 -5.15 9.37
N VAL A 113 8.47 -5.77 9.03
CA VAL A 113 8.57 -6.78 7.96
C VAL A 113 7.65 -7.96 8.27
N THR A 114 7.70 -8.45 9.50
CA THR A 114 6.87 -9.58 9.94
C THR A 114 5.38 -9.23 9.96
N ALA A 115 5.03 -7.99 10.31
CA ALA A 115 3.64 -7.53 10.23
C ALA A 115 3.11 -7.54 8.78
N ILE A 116 3.94 -7.13 7.80
CA ILE A 116 3.59 -7.22 6.38
C ILE A 116 3.36 -8.68 5.96
N LEU A 117 4.24 -9.60 6.38
CA LEU A 117 4.10 -11.03 6.10
C LEU A 117 2.83 -11.62 6.74
N ALA A 118 2.53 -11.25 7.98
CA ALA A 118 1.33 -11.70 8.68
C ALA A 118 0.03 -11.19 8.00
N GLU A 119 0.03 -9.95 7.50
CA GLU A 119 -1.06 -9.39 6.71
C GLU A 119 -1.26 -10.12 5.36
N MET A 120 -0.20 -10.77 4.84
CA MET A 120 -0.26 -11.63 3.66
C MET A 120 -0.73 -13.06 3.97
N GLY A 121 -0.98 -13.39 5.24
CA GLY A 121 -1.39 -14.73 5.67
C GLY A 121 -0.24 -15.73 5.78
N ALA A 122 1.00 -15.26 6.00
CA ALA A 122 2.15 -16.14 6.19
C ALA A 122 2.06 -16.94 7.49
N THR A 123 2.64 -18.14 7.49
CA THR A 123 2.68 -19.09 8.63
C THR A 123 3.80 -18.79 9.62
N GLY A 124 3.79 -19.41 10.79
CA GLY A 124 4.74 -19.24 11.88
C GLY A 124 6.21 -19.29 11.47
N PRO A 125 6.69 -20.30 10.71
CA PRO A 125 8.10 -20.36 10.27
C PRO A 125 8.53 -19.14 9.41
N VAL A 126 7.64 -18.66 8.52
CA VAL A 126 7.92 -17.47 7.69
C VAL A 126 7.97 -16.21 8.53
N LEU A 127 7.07 -16.09 9.51
CA LEU A 127 7.03 -14.96 10.44
C LEU A 127 8.25 -14.96 11.37
N ALA A 128 8.66 -16.11 11.89
CA ALA A 128 9.89 -16.24 12.68
C ALA A 128 11.12 -15.85 11.86
N ALA A 129 11.22 -16.34 10.62
CA ALA A 129 12.28 -15.94 9.69
C ALA A 129 12.24 -14.43 9.38
N GLY A 130 11.05 -13.83 9.27
CA GLY A 130 10.89 -12.38 9.11
C GLY A 130 11.39 -11.57 10.31
N LEU A 131 11.27 -12.07 11.55
CA LEU A 131 11.84 -11.46 12.75
C LEU A 131 13.37 -11.58 12.80
N LEU A 132 13.93 -12.67 12.27
CA LEU A 132 15.33 -13.05 12.40
C LEU A 132 16.18 -12.75 11.14
N HIS A 133 15.59 -12.24 10.05
CA HIS A 133 16.24 -12.19 8.72
C HIS A 133 17.55 -11.41 8.68
N ASP A 134 17.66 -10.33 9.44
CA ASP A 134 18.87 -9.51 9.54
C ASP A 134 19.81 -9.93 10.69
N THR A 135 19.35 -10.81 11.59
CA THR A 135 20.07 -11.11 12.84
C THR A 135 21.42 -11.76 12.58
N VAL A 136 21.49 -12.72 11.64
CA VAL A 136 22.74 -13.41 11.29
C VAL A 136 23.68 -12.54 10.46
N GLU A 137 23.15 -11.58 9.68
CA GLU A 137 23.98 -10.71 8.84
C GLU A 137 24.54 -9.52 9.61
N ASP A 138 23.73 -8.93 10.49
CA ASP A 138 24.02 -7.64 11.14
C ASP A 138 24.47 -7.77 12.60
N THR A 139 24.58 -9.01 13.14
CA THR A 139 24.97 -9.24 14.54
C THR A 139 25.95 -10.43 14.67
N ASP A 140 26.30 -10.77 15.89
CA ASP A 140 27.16 -11.91 16.26
C ASP A 140 26.40 -13.25 16.36
N TYR A 141 25.07 -13.25 16.14
CA TYR A 141 24.25 -14.46 16.16
C TYR A 141 24.55 -15.34 14.95
N THR A 142 24.92 -16.59 15.20
CA THR A 142 25.36 -17.49 14.12
C THR A 142 24.23 -18.31 13.50
N MET A 143 24.46 -18.86 12.32
CA MET A 143 23.47 -19.74 11.67
C MET A 143 23.30 -21.05 12.43
N GLU A 144 24.36 -21.52 13.08
CA GLU A 144 24.34 -22.72 13.93
C GLU A 144 23.45 -22.53 15.16
N GLU A 145 23.56 -21.37 15.82
CA GLU A 145 22.69 -21.00 16.96
C GLU A 145 21.23 -20.88 16.52
N LEU A 146 20.99 -20.21 15.39
CA LEU A 146 19.66 -20.05 14.81
C LEU A 146 19.03 -21.41 14.49
N THR A 147 19.81 -22.33 13.89
CA THR A 147 19.33 -23.67 13.54
C THR A 147 19.00 -24.49 14.80
N ALA A 148 19.85 -24.40 15.84
CA ALA A 148 19.63 -25.08 17.10
C ALA A 148 18.39 -24.60 17.85
N GLU A 149 18.08 -23.27 17.76
CA GLU A 149 17.00 -22.65 18.52
C GLU A 149 15.64 -22.66 17.78
N PHE A 150 15.65 -22.54 16.43
CA PHE A 150 14.43 -22.39 15.60
C PHE A 150 14.24 -23.50 14.56
N GLY A 151 15.19 -24.40 14.42
CA GLY A 151 15.12 -25.54 13.50
C GLY A 151 15.56 -25.19 12.07
N GLU A 152 15.71 -26.24 11.26
CA GLU A 152 16.26 -26.14 9.90
C GLU A 152 15.40 -25.32 8.94
N GLU A 153 14.07 -25.34 9.10
CA GLU A 153 13.16 -24.63 8.22
C GLU A 153 13.34 -23.10 8.34
N VAL A 154 13.36 -22.56 9.56
CA VAL A 154 13.57 -21.13 9.80
C VAL A 154 14.98 -20.73 9.37
N ALA A 155 15.99 -21.55 9.70
CA ALA A 155 17.38 -21.32 9.30
C ALA A 155 17.55 -21.29 7.78
N TYR A 156 16.91 -22.21 7.06
CA TYR A 156 16.92 -22.22 5.60
C TYR A 156 16.31 -20.94 4.99
N LEU A 157 15.20 -20.45 5.53
CA LEU A 157 14.57 -19.22 5.06
C LEU A 157 15.45 -17.99 5.30
N VAL A 158 16.05 -17.87 6.50
CA VAL A 158 16.97 -16.77 6.84
C VAL A 158 18.24 -16.82 5.96
N ASP A 159 18.87 -17.97 5.82
CA ASP A 159 20.02 -18.17 4.93
C ASP A 159 19.71 -17.77 3.47
N GLY A 160 18.51 -18.14 3.01
CA GLY A 160 18.02 -17.76 1.67
C GLY A 160 17.92 -16.26 1.46
N VAL A 161 17.39 -15.53 2.46
CA VAL A 161 17.29 -14.06 2.42
C VAL A 161 18.66 -13.43 2.45
N THR A 162 19.54 -13.82 3.38
CA THR A 162 20.92 -13.32 3.51
C THR A 162 21.72 -13.53 2.23
N LYS A 163 21.63 -14.69 1.59
CA LYS A 163 22.28 -14.96 0.30
C LYS A 163 21.80 -14.04 -0.81
N LEU A 164 20.52 -13.70 -0.84
CA LEU A 164 19.98 -12.73 -1.80
C LEU A 164 20.56 -11.33 -1.58
N ASP A 165 20.75 -10.90 -0.34
CA ASP A 165 21.28 -9.58 -0.02
C ASP A 165 22.75 -9.42 -0.44
N ARG A 166 23.60 -10.41 -0.14
CA ARG A 166 25.03 -10.40 -0.53
C ARG A 166 25.26 -10.35 -2.04
N MET A 167 24.25 -10.67 -2.84
CA MET A 167 24.35 -10.79 -4.29
C MET A 167 24.03 -9.51 -5.07
N THR A 168 23.63 -8.42 -4.40
CA THR A 168 22.95 -7.27 -5.03
C THR A 168 23.88 -6.09 -5.39
N TYR A 169 25.21 -6.26 -5.49
CA TYR A 169 26.12 -5.14 -5.73
C TYR A 169 26.84 -5.17 -7.09
N GLY A 170 26.63 -4.15 -7.94
CA GLY A 170 27.39 -3.87 -9.19
C GLY A 170 26.51 -3.41 -10.37
N GLU A 171 27.09 -2.71 -11.36
CA GLU A 171 26.38 -2.18 -12.55
C GLU A 171 25.80 -3.26 -13.50
N ARG A 172 26.29 -4.50 -13.42
CA ARG A 172 25.69 -5.67 -14.09
C ARG A 172 24.62 -6.36 -13.24
N ALA A 173 24.29 -5.80 -12.08
CA ALA A 173 23.46 -6.39 -11.06
C ALA A 173 22.01 -6.69 -11.49
N SER A 174 21.43 -5.95 -12.43
CA SER A 174 20.01 -6.08 -12.73
C SER A 174 19.61 -7.44 -13.34
N ILE A 175 20.37 -7.95 -14.32
CA ILE A 175 20.07 -9.25 -14.96
C ILE A 175 20.46 -10.40 -14.04
N GLU A 176 21.62 -10.30 -13.39
CA GLU A 176 22.10 -11.32 -12.46
C GLU A 176 21.22 -11.38 -11.20
N THR A 177 20.76 -10.24 -10.70
CA THR A 177 19.80 -10.16 -9.59
C THR A 177 18.48 -10.83 -9.96
N ILE A 178 17.93 -10.55 -11.15
CA ILE A 178 16.71 -11.20 -11.63
C ILE A 178 16.92 -12.72 -11.74
N ARG A 179 18.06 -13.16 -12.33
CA ARG A 179 18.37 -14.58 -12.47
C ARG A 179 18.43 -15.28 -11.10
N LYS A 180 19.09 -14.67 -10.11
CA LYS A 180 19.26 -15.22 -8.76
C LYS A 180 17.94 -15.22 -7.98
N LEU A 181 17.14 -14.16 -8.09
CA LEU A 181 15.79 -14.13 -7.56
C LEU A 181 14.93 -15.24 -8.16
N VAL A 182 14.98 -15.46 -9.48
CA VAL A 182 14.27 -16.55 -10.15
C VAL A 182 14.78 -17.92 -9.69
N LEU A 183 16.09 -18.10 -9.53
CA LEU A 183 16.66 -19.35 -8.99
C LEU A 183 16.29 -19.57 -7.52
N SER A 184 16.23 -18.55 -6.72
CA SER A 184 15.74 -18.63 -5.32
C SER A 184 14.25 -18.99 -5.27
N MET A 185 13.41 -18.39 -6.15
CA MET A 185 12.01 -18.73 -6.30
C MET A 185 11.78 -20.21 -6.64
N SER A 186 12.67 -20.80 -7.46
CA SER A 186 12.56 -22.21 -7.85
C SER A 186 12.86 -23.16 -6.70
N LYS A 187 13.52 -22.68 -5.64
CA LYS A 187 13.83 -23.45 -4.43
C LYS A 187 12.75 -23.28 -3.35
N ASP A 188 12.46 -22.05 -3.00
CA ASP A 188 11.41 -21.73 -2.03
C ASP A 188 10.90 -20.30 -2.21
N ILE A 189 9.64 -20.16 -2.57
CA ILE A 189 8.99 -18.88 -2.82
C ILE A 189 8.90 -18.01 -1.55
N ARG A 190 8.91 -18.63 -0.37
CA ARG A 190 8.79 -17.95 0.93
C ARG A 190 9.97 -17.00 1.18
N VAL A 191 11.17 -17.35 0.71
CA VAL A 191 12.34 -16.47 0.77
C VAL A 191 12.09 -15.15 0.02
N LEU A 192 11.43 -15.22 -1.16
CA LEU A 192 11.10 -14.03 -1.91
C LEU A 192 9.99 -13.22 -1.25
N LEU A 193 9.02 -13.86 -0.60
CA LEU A 193 7.98 -13.16 0.17
C LEU A 193 8.60 -12.31 1.29
N ILE A 194 9.55 -12.89 2.05
CA ILE A 194 10.30 -12.17 3.09
C ILE A 194 11.06 -11.00 2.47
N LYS A 195 11.75 -11.22 1.35
CA LYS A 195 12.52 -10.16 0.67
C LYS A 195 11.64 -9.03 0.11
N LEU A 196 10.45 -9.34 -0.40
CA LEU A 196 9.49 -8.32 -0.83
C LEU A 196 8.94 -7.50 0.33
N ALA A 197 8.67 -8.15 1.48
CA ALA A 197 8.22 -7.47 2.70
C ALA A 197 9.33 -6.56 3.26
N ASP A 198 10.59 -7.03 3.29
CA ASP A 198 11.76 -6.23 3.66
C ASP A 198 11.91 -5.02 2.72
N ARG A 199 11.90 -5.24 1.40
CA ARG A 199 11.98 -4.15 0.41
C ARG A 199 10.89 -3.12 0.59
N LEU A 200 9.66 -3.56 0.86
CA LEU A 200 8.53 -2.66 1.08
C LEU A 200 8.72 -1.81 2.34
N HIS A 201 9.14 -2.42 3.47
CA HIS A 201 9.40 -1.66 4.68
C HIS A 201 10.57 -0.70 4.51
N ASN A 202 11.64 -1.11 3.83
CA ASN A 202 12.76 -0.24 3.50
C ASN A 202 12.30 0.94 2.61
N ALA A 203 11.43 0.72 1.62
CA ALA A 203 10.86 1.77 0.78
C ALA A 203 10.05 2.80 1.59
N ARG A 204 9.26 2.35 2.55
CA ARG A 204 8.50 3.23 3.47
C ARG A 204 9.40 4.17 4.30
N THR A 205 10.67 3.82 4.46
CA THR A 205 11.64 4.58 5.26
C THR A 205 12.67 5.35 4.43
N TRP A 206 12.57 5.40 3.10
CA TRP A 206 13.53 6.12 2.23
C TRP A 206 13.62 7.62 2.52
N ARG A 207 12.61 8.23 3.11
CA ARG A 207 12.64 9.64 3.54
C ARG A 207 13.78 9.97 4.52
N PHE A 208 14.33 8.97 5.21
CA PHE A 208 15.47 9.11 6.14
C PHE A 208 16.81 8.78 5.49
N VAL A 209 16.83 8.46 4.19
CA VAL A 209 18.01 8.12 3.43
C VAL A 209 18.35 9.30 2.49
N ALA A 210 19.64 9.46 2.14
CA ALA A 210 20.05 10.48 1.17
C ALA A 210 19.31 10.28 -0.17
N ALA A 211 18.80 11.39 -0.75
CA ALA A 211 17.92 11.37 -1.93
C ALA A 211 18.50 10.55 -3.10
N ALA A 212 19.80 10.71 -3.41
CA ALA A 212 20.47 9.95 -4.48
C ALA A 212 20.45 8.44 -4.21
N SER A 213 20.63 8.00 -2.94
CA SER A 213 20.58 6.59 -2.57
C SER A 213 19.14 6.05 -2.61
N ALA A 214 18.16 6.86 -2.18
CA ALA A 214 16.75 6.51 -2.27
C ALA A 214 16.31 6.34 -3.73
N ALA A 215 16.68 7.28 -4.62
CA ALA A 215 16.35 7.23 -6.05
C ALA A 215 16.93 5.97 -6.74
N ARG A 216 18.21 5.61 -6.46
CA ARG A 216 18.81 4.40 -7.00
C ARG A 216 18.08 3.13 -6.54
N LYS A 217 17.75 3.03 -5.23
CA LYS A 217 17.00 1.90 -4.69
C LYS A 217 15.57 1.84 -5.24
N ALA A 218 14.97 2.99 -5.49
CA ALA A 218 13.64 3.11 -6.08
C ALA A 218 13.64 2.63 -7.55
N GLU A 219 14.66 3.00 -8.32
CA GLU A 219 14.83 2.53 -9.70
C GLU A 219 14.98 1.01 -9.76
N GLU A 220 15.80 0.43 -8.91
CA GLU A 220 15.94 -1.02 -8.77
C GLU A 220 14.59 -1.67 -8.40
N THR A 221 13.86 -1.05 -7.48
CA THR A 221 12.54 -1.53 -7.04
C THR A 221 11.53 -1.57 -8.18
N LEU A 222 11.48 -0.52 -9.02
CA LEU A 222 10.59 -0.48 -10.19
C LEU A 222 10.99 -1.49 -11.26
N LYS A 223 12.31 -1.73 -11.46
CA LYS A 223 12.80 -2.65 -12.49
C LYS A 223 12.69 -4.12 -12.10
N ILE A 224 12.80 -4.44 -10.80
CA ILE A 224 12.94 -5.83 -10.34
C ILE A 224 11.80 -6.23 -9.41
N TYR A 225 11.67 -5.56 -8.25
CA TYR A 225 10.78 -6.04 -7.17
C TYR A 225 9.28 -5.82 -7.47
N ALA A 226 8.90 -4.69 -8.05
CA ALA A 226 7.51 -4.44 -8.40
C ALA A 226 6.99 -5.40 -9.51
N PRO A 227 7.76 -5.70 -10.60
CA PRO A 227 7.40 -6.74 -11.55
C PRO A 227 7.33 -8.15 -10.94
N LEU A 228 8.22 -8.48 -9.98
CA LEU A 228 8.16 -9.77 -9.28
C LEU A 228 6.91 -9.88 -8.41
N ALA A 229 6.60 -8.85 -7.61
CA ALA A 229 5.36 -8.80 -6.83
C ALA A 229 4.13 -8.95 -7.74
N HIS A 230 4.14 -8.35 -8.91
CA HIS A 230 3.06 -8.52 -9.90
C HIS A 230 2.91 -9.97 -10.39
N ARG A 231 4.02 -10.64 -10.70
CA ARG A 231 4.00 -12.06 -11.16
C ARG A 231 3.48 -13.00 -10.08
N LEU A 232 3.75 -12.67 -8.81
CA LEU A 232 3.24 -13.42 -7.66
C LEU A 232 1.79 -13.08 -7.28
N GLY A 233 1.13 -12.17 -8.02
CA GLY A 233 -0.22 -11.73 -7.67
C GLY A 233 -0.29 -10.77 -6.48
N LEU A 234 0.85 -10.38 -5.89
CA LEU A 234 0.95 -9.49 -4.72
C LEU A 234 0.73 -8.03 -5.12
N ASN A 235 -0.46 -7.76 -5.63
CA ASN A 235 -0.77 -6.46 -6.23
C ASN A 235 -0.68 -5.30 -5.23
N THR A 236 -1.07 -5.50 -3.98
CA THR A 236 -0.98 -4.47 -2.93
C THR A 236 0.45 -4.04 -2.71
N ILE A 237 1.38 -4.99 -2.57
CA ILE A 237 2.82 -4.74 -2.44
C ILE A 237 3.37 -4.04 -3.68
N LYS A 238 3.03 -4.55 -4.87
CA LYS A 238 3.44 -3.95 -6.14
C LYS A 238 3.09 -2.48 -6.21
N TRP A 239 1.84 -2.13 -5.94
CA TRP A 239 1.38 -0.75 -6.09
C TRP A 239 2.02 0.18 -5.08
N GLU A 240 2.18 -0.25 -3.84
CA GLU A 240 2.85 0.55 -2.82
C GLU A 240 4.33 0.73 -3.15
N LEU A 241 5.02 -0.31 -3.61
CA LEU A 241 6.39 -0.20 -4.10
C LEU A 241 6.52 0.77 -5.29
N GLU A 242 5.59 0.72 -6.24
CA GLU A 242 5.54 1.63 -7.38
C GLU A 242 5.35 3.09 -6.94
N ASP A 243 4.38 3.38 -6.06
CA ASP A 243 4.10 4.74 -5.60
C ASP A 243 5.24 5.30 -4.74
N LEU A 244 5.82 4.50 -3.83
CA LEU A 244 6.98 4.92 -3.03
C LEU A 244 8.22 5.17 -3.90
N SER A 245 8.44 4.33 -4.91
CA SER A 245 9.53 4.51 -5.86
C SER A 245 9.33 5.75 -6.72
N PHE A 246 8.13 5.99 -7.18
CA PHE A 246 7.77 7.20 -7.93
C PHE A 246 8.01 8.47 -7.11
N ALA A 247 7.58 8.47 -5.85
CA ALA A 247 7.81 9.58 -4.92
C ALA A 247 9.31 9.85 -4.69
N ALA A 248 10.14 8.80 -4.62
CA ALA A 248 11.58 8.92 -4.40
C ALA A 248 12.35 9.37 -5.65
N MET A 249 11.91 8.96 -6.86
CA MET A 249 12.57 9.28 -8.13
C MET A 249 12.14 10.61 -8.73
N SER A 250 10.88 11.00 -8.53
CA SER A 250 10.28 12.19 -9.16
C SER A 250 9.35 12.90 -8.17
N PRO A 251 9.91 13.48 -7.08
CA PRO A 251 9.11 14.02 -5.98
C PRO A 251 8.16 15.15 -6.41
N ASP A 252 8.59 16.02 -7.34
CA ASP A 252 7.77 17.14 -7.81
C ASP A 252 6.57 16.63 -8.62
N ILE A 253 6.81 15.69 -9.55
CA ILE A 253 5.72 15.11 -10.36
C ILE A 253 4.78 14.29 -9.47
N TYR A 254 5.32 13.58 -8.48
CA TYR A 254 4.51 12.85 -7.49
C TYR A 254 3.62 13.80 -6.70
N ALA A 255 4.17 14.92 -6.20
CA ALA A 255 3.42 15.92 -5.46
C ALA A 255 2.30 16.55 -6.32
N GLU A 256 2.56 16.80 -7.59
CA GLU A 256 1.54 17.27 -8.54
C GLU A 256 0.43 16.24 -8.74
N MET A 257 0.78 14.96 -8.92
CA MET A 257 -0.19 13.86 -9.02
C MET A 257 -1.06 13.75 -7.77
N VAL A 258 -0.46 13.85 -6.58
CA VAL A 258 -1.19 13.84 -5.30
C VAL A 258 -2.18 15.02 -5.23
N ARG A 259 -1.77 16.21 -5.67
CA ARG A 259 -2.65 17.40 -5.71
C ARG A 259 -3.82 17.19 -6.66
N MET A 260 -3.55 16.80 -7.92
CA MET A 260 -4.59 16.59 -8.94
C MET A 260 -5.61 15.54 -8.53
N VAL A 261 -5.15 14.43 -7.96
CA VAL A 261 -6.04 13.38 -7.43
C VAL A 261 -6.79 13.90 -6.21
N GLY A 262 -6.09 14.57 -5.27
CA GLY A 262 -6.67 15.09 -4.03
C GLY A 262 -7.79 16.11 -4.23
N GLU A 263 -7.68 16.97 -5.23
CA GLU A 263 -8.72 17.95 -5.59
C GLU A 263 -10.02 17.28 -6.03
N ARG A 264 -9.93 16.07 -6.58
CA ARG A 264 -11.10 15.29 -7.04
C ARG A 264 -11.58 14.26 -6.01
N THR A 265 -10.73 13.89 -5.06
CA THR A 265 -11.00 12.81 -4.09
C THR A 265 -12.37 12.92 -3.41
N PRO A 266 -12.85 14.07 -2.89
CA PRO A 266 -14.14 14.12 -2.22
C PRO A 266 -15.32 13.74 -3.11
N LYS A 267 -15.30 14.17 -4.38
CA LYS A 267 -16.34 13.82 -5.37
C LYS A 267 -16.23 12.35 -5.79
N LEU A 268 -15.01 11.85 -5.91
CA LEU A 268 -14.73 10.46 -6.29
C LEU A 268 -15.09 9.48 -5.16
N GLU A 269 -14.83 9.84 -3.91
CA GLU A 269 -15.20 9.02 -2.74
C GLU A 269 -16.73 8.93 -2.58
N ALA A 270 -17.44 10.05 -2.70
CA ALA A 270 -18.91 10.05 -2.66
C ALA A 270 -19.50 9.19 -3.79
N PHE A 271 -18.94 9.30 -5.01
CA PHE A 271 -19.35 8.48 -6.15
C PHE A 271 -19.09 6.98 -5.91
N LEU A 272 -17.89 6.63 -5.40
CA LEU A 272 -17.55 5.22 -5.10
C LEU A 272 -18.44 4.65 -4.01
N GLU A 273 -18.78 5.43 -2.99
CA GLU A 273 -19.66 4.96 -1.92
C GLU A 273 -21.08 4.74 -2.42
N ASP A 274 -21.62 5.65 -3.24
CA ASP A 274 -22.93 5.47 -3.90
C ASP A 274 -22.93 4.24 -4.82
N ALA A 275 -21.86 4.06 -5.61
CA ALA A 275 -21.72 2.89 -6.47
C ALA A 275 -21.66 1.58 -5.66
N ARG A 276 -20.87 1.55 -4.57
CA ARG A 276 -20.76 0.39 -3.68
C ARG A 276 -22.09 0.05 -3.01
N ALA A 277 -22.80 1.05 -2.50
CA ALA A 277 -24.09 0.86 -1.86
C ALA A 277 -25.08 0.23 -2.83
N LYS A 278 -25.22 0.76 -4.05
CA LYS A 278 -26.12 0.23 -5.09
C LYS A 278 -25.75 -1.19 -5.52
N ILE A 279 -24.45 -1.49 -5.67
CA ILE A 279 -24.00 -2.84 -6.00
C ILE A 279 -24.31 -3.79 -4.84
N SER A 280 -23.96 -3.43 -3.61
CA SER A 280 -24.20 -4.29 -2.43
C SER A 280 -25.69 -4.56 -2.21
N GLU A 281 -26.53 -3.54 -2.33
CA GLU A 281 -27.97 -3.68 -2.24
C GLU A 281 -28.50 -4.64 -3.32
N ARG A 282 -28.05 -4.48 -4.57
CA ARG A 282 -28.48 -5.33 -5.67
C ARG A 282 -28.07 -6.78 -5.47
N LEU A 283 -26.82 -7.06 -5.06
CA LEU A 283 -26.32 -8.41 -4.79
C LEU A 283 -27.06 -9.07 -3.61
N THR A 284 -27.34 -8.32 -2.55
CA THR A 284 -28.15 -8.81 -1.42
C THR A 284 -29.56 -9.20 -1.86
N GLN A 285 -30.25 -8.38 -2.68
CA GLN A 285 -31.57 -8.68 -3.23
C GLN A 285 -31.59 -9.97 -4.05
N MET A 286 -30.49 -10.30 -4.66
CA MET A 286 -30.34 -11.50 -5.52
C MET A 286 -29.77 -12.72 -4.78
N GLY A 287 -29.48 -12.59 -3.48
CA GLY A 287 -28.92 -13.68 -2.65
C GLY A 287 -27.49 -14.04 -2.98
N VAL A 288 -26.70 -13.12 -3.58
CA VAL A 288 -25.28 -13.33 -3.89
C VAL A 288 -24.45 -12.75 -2.75
N GLU A 289 -23.68 -13.61 -2.06
CA GLU A 289 -22.71 -13.19 -1.07
C GLU A 289 -21.45 -12.70 -1.75
N ALA A 290 -21.13 -11.41 -1.58
CA ALA A 290 -19.97 -10.81 -2.21
C ALA A 290 -19.36 -9.69 -1.37
N MET A 291 -18.03 -9.60 -1.40
CA MET A 291 -17.32 -8.46 -0.81
C MET A 291 -17.12 -7.37 -1.86
N VAL A 292 -17.75 -6.21 -1.64
CA VAL A 292 -17.65 -5.05 -2.55
C VAL A 292 -16.68 -4.03 -1.97
N THR A 293 -15.56 -3.78 -2.67
CA THR A 293 -14.54 -2.83 -2.26
C THR A 293 -14.31 -1.76 -3.31
N GLY A 294 -14.29 -0.49 -2.89
CA GLY A 294 -13.84 0.62 -3.72
C GLY A 294 -12.32 0.64 -3.83
N ARG A 295 -11.79 0.92 -5.03
CA ARG A 295 -10.36 0.95 -5.26
C ARG A 295 -9.94 2.25 -5.93
N PRO A 296 -9.29 3.17 -5.19
CA PRO A 296 -8.61 4.28 -5.83
C PRO A 296 -7.42 3.77 -6.64
N LYS A 297 -7.16 4.38 -7.78
CA LYS A 297 -6.02 4.05 -8.61
C LYS A 297 -4.75 4.67 -8.05
N HIS A 298 -3.64 3.91 -8.11
CA HIS A 298 -2.34 4.32 -7.63
C HIS A 298 -1.73 5.42 -8.50
N TYR A 299 -1.02 6.36 -7.89
CA TYR A 299 -0.45 7.55 -8.55
C TYR A 299 0.49 7.19 -9.69
N TYR A 300 1.40 6.22 -9.47
CA TYR A 300 2.30 5.75 -10.52
C TYR A 300 1.55 5.19 -11.72
N SER A 301 0.50 4.40 -11.49
CA SER A 301 -0.32 3.83 -12.56
C SER A 301 -1.05 4.90 -13.38
N ILE A 302 -1.50 5.99 -12.74
CA ILE A 302 -2.12 7.14 -13.40
C ILE A 302 -1.06 7.87 -14.24
N HIS A 303 0.09 8.23 -13.64
CA HIS A 303 1.19 8.89 -14.33
C HIS A 303 1.68 8.10 -15.54
N GLN A 304 1.88 6.78 -15.42
CA GLN A 304 2.28 5.93 -16.53
C GLN A 304 1.26 5.93 -17.68
N LYS A 305 -0.04 5.97 -17.38
CA LYS A 305 -1.07 6.07 -18.41
C LYS A 305 -1.06 7.42 -19.12
N MET A 306 -0.85 8.52 -18.37
CA MET A 306 -0.69 9.85 -18.96
C MET A 306 0.50 9.86 -19.93
N LYS A 307 1.66 9.35 -19.48
CA LYS A 307 2.90 9.34 -20.26
C LYS A 307 2.80 8.45 -21.49
N THR A 308 2.30 7.21 -21.35
CA THR A 308 2.28 6.22 -22.44
C THR A 308 1.19 6.47 -23.48
N LYS A 309 0.08 7.10 -23.10
CA LYS A 309 -1.05 7.36 -23.98
C LYS A 309 -1.16 8.83 -24.43
N GLY A 310 -0.27 9.70 -23.96
CA GLY A 310 -0.30 11.14 -24.23
C GLY A 310 -1.60 11.82 -23.77
N ARG A 311 -2.25 11.28 -22.73
CA ARG A 311 -3.55 11.78 -22.24
C ARG A 311 -3.36 12.74 -21.09
N SER A 312 -4.19 13.77 -21.05
CA SER A 312 -4.33 14.63 -19.88
C SER A 312 -4.96 13.84 -18.71
N PHE A 313 -4.78 14.33 -17.48
CA PHE A 313 -5.39 13.70 -16.30
C PHE A 313 -6.93 13.64 -16.43
N ASP A 314 -7.55 14.64 -17.06
CA ASP A 314 -9.00 14.73 -17.28
C ASP A 314 -9.54 13.66 -18.23
N GLU A 315 -8.71 13.16 -19.12
CA GLU A 315 -9.07 12.10 -20.08
C GLU A 315 -8.89 10.68 -19.53
N ILE A 316 -8.40 10.56 -18.26
CA ILE A 316 -8.28 9.27 -17.59
C ILE A 316 -9.60 8.90 -16.92
N ASN A 317 -10.46 8.21 -17.66
CA ASN A 317 -11.79 7.82 -17.21
C ASN A 317 -11.82 6.61 -16.25
N ASP A 318 -10.69 5.95 -16.01
CA ASP A 318 -10.58 4.72 -15.22
C ASP A 318 -9.89 4.95 -13.86
N ILE A 319 -10.08 6.15 -13.28
CA ILE A 319 -9.55 6.51 -11.96
C ILE A 319 -10.32 5.78 -10.86
N LEU A 320 -11.59 5.44 -11.13
CA LEU A 320 -12.48 4.78 -10.19
C LEU A 320 -12.67 3.32 -10.57
N ALA A 321 -12.47 2.45 -9.61
CA ALA A 321 -12.77 1.04 -9.76
C ALA A 321 -13.46 0.48 -8.52
N VAL A 322 -14.40 -0.43 -8.74
CA VAL A 322 -14.99 -1.27 -7.71
C VAL A 322 -14.57 -2.70 -7.99
N ARG A 323 -14.14 -3.39 -6.93
CA ARG A 323 -13.87 -4.83 -6.98
C ARG A 323 -14.96 -5.56 -6.21
N ILE A 324 -15.50 -6.58 -6.84
CA ILE A 324 -16.48 -7.50 -6.28
C ILE A 324 -15.82 -8.86 -6.20
N MET A 325 -15.66 -9.38 -4.99
CA MET A 325 -15.12 -10.72 -4.77
C MET A 325 -16.24 -11.66 -4.38
N VAL A 326 -16.30 -12.77 -5.07
CA VAL A 326 -17.27 -13.85 -4.90
C VAL A 326 -16.52 -15.16 -4.62
N GLU A 327 -17.20 -16.18 -4.14
CA GLU A 327 -16.57 -17.46 -3.81
C GLU A 327 -16.39 -18.35 -5.05
N GLU A 328 -17.37 -18.36 -5.96
CA GLU A 328 -17.38 -19.25 -7.10
C GLU A 328 -17.20 -18.50 -8.43
N GLU A 329 -16.50 -19.15 -9.39
CA GLU A 329 -16.26 -18.58 -10.73
C GLU A 329 -17.58 -18.27 -11.47
N SER A 330 -18.59 -19.14 -11.34
CA SER A 330 -19.91 -18.97 -11.94
C SER A 330 -20.63 -17.71 -11.47
N GLU A 331 -20.40 -17.32 -10.23
CA GLU A 331 -20.97 -16.09 -9.64
C GLU A 331 -20.40 -14.83 -10.28
N CYS A 332 -19.17 -14.87 -10.80
CA CYS A 332 -18.60 -13.74 -11.55
C CYS A 332 -19.49 -13.34 -12.75
N TYR A 333 -19.99 -14.33 -13.48
CA TYR A 333 -20.88 -14.08 -14.64
C TYR A 333 -22.29 -13.68 -14.21
N THR A 334 -22.77 -14.21 -13.09
CA THR A 334 -24.04 -13.79 -12.49
C THR A 334 -23.98 -12.33 -12.07
N VAL A 335 -22.92 -11.94 -11.35
CA VAL A 335 -22.66 -10.55 -10.95
C VAL A 335 -22.54 -9.64 -12.17
N LEU A 336 -21.84 -10.08 -13.23
CA LEU A 336 -21.74 -9.31 -14.48
C LEU A 336 -23.13 -8.96 -15.04
N GLY A 337 -24.06 -9.93 -15.07
CA GLY A 337 -25.45 -9.70 -15.52
C GLY A 337 -26.17 -8.65 -14.67
N HIS A 338 -25.96 -8.69 -13.34
CA HIS A 338 -26.55 -7.72 -12.42
C HIS A 338 -25.97 -6.32 -12.59
N ILE A 339 -24.65 -6.18 -12.77
CA ILE A 339 -24.01 -4.89 -13.05
C ILE A 339 -24.53 -4.28 -14.35
N LEU A 340 -24.68 -5.08 -15.41
CA LEU A 340 -25.25 -4.65 -16.68
C LEU A 340 -26.73 -4.24 -16.58
N SER A 341 -27.46 -4.79 -15.61
CA SER A 341 -28.84 -4.36 -15.32
C SER A 341 -28.92 -3.03 -14.57
N LEU A 342 -27.86 -2.66 -13.81
CA LEU A 342 -27.79 -1.38 -13.09
C LEU A 342 -27.35 -0.24 -14.00
N TRP A 343 -26.39 -0.49 -14.88
CA TRP A 343 -25.75 0.56 -15.68
C TRP A 343 -25.38 0.08 -17.08
N PRO A 344 -25.52 0.94 -18.10
CA PRO A 344 -25.10 0.62 -19.44
C PRO A 344 -23.57 0.48 -19.54
N SER A 345 -23.11 -0.53 -20.26
CA SER A 345 -21.69 -0.77 -20.50
C SER A 345 -21.11 0.19 -21.53
N MET A 346 -19.83 0.52 -21.39
CA MET A 346 -19.06 1.22 -22.41
C MET A 346 -18.58 0.24 -23.48
N THR A 347 -18.88 0.52 -24.74
CA THR A 347 -18.50 -0.31 -25.89
C THR A 347 -16.99 -0.57 -25.94
N GLY A 348 -16.58 -1.82 -26.14
CA GLY A 348 -15.17 -2.21 -26.26
C GLY A 348 -14.38 -2.18 -24.95
N ARG A 349 -15.06 -2.08 -23.80
CA ARG A 349 -14.43 -1.99 -22.46
C ARG A 349 -14.69 -3.24 -21.59
N PHE A 350 -15.10 -4.34 -22.19
CA PHE A 350 -15.22 -5.63 -21.52
C PHE A 350 -13.99 -6.49 -21.78
N LYS A 351 -13.47 -7.14 -20.75
CA LYS A 351 -12.38 -8.13 -20.85
C LYS A 351 -12.67 -9.28 -19.92
N ASP A 352 -12.65 -10.47 -20.50
CA ASP A 352 -12.83 -11.73 -19.80
C ASP A 352 -11.45 -12.38 -19.60
N TYR A 353 -10.90 -12.19 -18.39
CA TYR A 353 -9.65 -12.83 -17.97
C TYR A 353 -9.88 -14.15 -17.23
N ILE A 354 -11.13 -14.62 -17.09
CA ILE A 354 -11.44 -15.97 -16.63
C ILE A 354 -11.24 -16.92 -17.83
N LYS A 355 -11.88 -16.61 -18.94
CA LYS A 355 -11.75 -17.39 -20.18
C LYS A 355 -10.36 -17.27 -20.81
N ASN A 356 -9.72 -16.11 -20.71
CA ASN A 356 -8.39 -15.82 -21.25
C ASN A 356 -7.47 -15.26 -20.12
N PRO A 357 -6.96 -16.13 -19.21
CA PRO A 357 -6.13 -15.71 -18.10
C PRO A 357 -4.88 -14.97 -18.56
N LYS A 358 -4.40 -14.03 -17.73
CA LYS A 358 -3.12 -13.39 -17.96
C LYS A 358 -1.96 -14.36 -17.68
N ASN A 359 -0.76 -14.03 -18.18
CA ASN A 359 0.45 -14.86 -18.02
C ASN A 359 0.84 -15.14 -16.54
N ASN A 360 0.25 -14.44 -15.59
CA ASN A 360 0.42 -14.64 -14.14
C ASN A 360 -0.76 -15.34 -13.49
N ASN A 361 -1.58 -16.07 -14.27
CA ASN A 361 -2.80 -16.75 -13.85
C ASN A 361 -3.86 -15.82 -13.18
N TYR A 362 -3.77 -14.52 -13.42
CA TYR A 362 -4.80 -13.60 -12.95
C TYR A 362 -6.11 -13.84 -13.71
N GLN A 363 -7.17 -14.11 -12.97
CA GLN A 363 -8.53 -14.31 -13.48
C GLN A 363 -9.46 -13.24 -12.89
N SER A 364 -10.28 -12.63 -13.72
CA SER A 364 -11.31 -11.66 -13.34
C SER A 364 -12.09 -11.25 -14.58
N LEU A 365 -13.31 -10.78 -14.38
CA LEU A 365 -14.04 -10.01 -15.40
C LEU A 365 -13.76 -8.52 -15.19
N HIS A 366 -13.45 -7.81 -16.25
CA HIS A 366 -13.30 -6.35 -16.23
C HIS A 366 -14.32 -5.72 -17.15
N LEU A 367 -15.11 -4.82 -16.60
CA LEU A 367 -16.15 -4.09 -17.32
C LEU A 367 -16.06 -2.61 -16.97
N THR A 368 -16.24 -1.72 -17.95
CA THR A 368 -16.47 -0.30 -17.67
C THR A 368 -17.90 0.05 -17.98
N VAL A 369 -18.60 0.62 -17.02
CA VAL A 369 -20.00 1.07 -17.13
C VAL A 369 -20.11 2.57 -16.92
N TYR A 370 -21.22 3.16 -17.35
CA TYR A 370 -21.62 4.50 -16.93
C TYR A 370 -22.32 4.39 -15.56
N GLY A 371 -21.57 4.54 -14.48
CA GLY A 371 -22.06 4.43 -13.10
C GLY A 371 -22.96 5.58 -12.67
N PRO A 372 -23.14 5.79 -11.35
CA PRO A 372 -23.94 6.89 -10.84
C PRO A 372 -23.54 8.23 -11.44
N GLY A 373 -24.51 9.08 -11.82
CA GLY A 373 -24.21 10.36 -12.45
C GLY A 373 -23.47 10.31 -13.79
N THR A 374 -23.55 9.16 -14.49
CA THR A 374 -22.95 8.90 -15.83
C THR A 374 -21.42 8.95 -15.90
N LEU A 375 -20.73 8.90 -14.74
CA LEU A 375 -19.27 8.81 -14.72
C LEU A 375 -18.79 7.38 -15.01
N PRO A 376 -17.67 7.24 -15.75
CA PRO A 376 -17.09 5.92 -16.00
C PRO A 376 -16.67 5.22 -14.71
N LEU A 377 -17.10 3.99 -14.51
CA LEU A 377 -16.78 3.11 -13.40
C LEU A 377 -16.22 1.79 -13.92
N GLU A 378 -14.98 1.46 -13.57
CA GLU A 378 -14.42 0.14 -13.83
C GLU A 378 -14.90 -0.83 -12.73
N VAL A 379 -15.51 -1.95 -13.14
CA VAL A 379 -15.92 -3.05 -12.25
C VAL A 379 -15.05 -4.26 -12.54
N GLN A 380 -14.51 -4.84 -11.47
CA GLN A 380 -13.62 -6.01 -11.53
C GLN A 380 -14.17 -7.12 -10.66
#